data_1d8369b02453babc8c2ef19685168fa3
#
_entry.id   1d8369b02453babc8c2ef19685168fa3
#
_cell.length_a   1.000
_cell.length_b   1.000
_cell.length_c   1.000
_cell.angle_alpha   90.00
_cell.angle_beta   90.00
_cell.angle_gamma   90.00
#
_symmetry.space_group_name_H-M   'P 1'
#
loop_
_entity.id
_entity.type
_entity.pdbx_description
1 polymer ?
#
loop_
_entity_poly.entity_id
_entity_poly.type
_entity_poly.pdbx_seq_one_letter_code
_entity_poly.pdbx_strand_id
1 'polypeptide(L)'
;LSIWATNPANTQPNTNKLRRALANLDFIYMAEIHQNETTDFWHGPGVDPKTVKTEMFLFPSCHRAEKEGSISSSGRHILWHHKATDPRGDSKPMGQIMIDIMKKIIDLYEDEGGAFPEPIVNLNWYRRYDAELIAKRCNGWYTSGDKQGNQLTGFTDFAADGSTAALNWLYAGTFTDEENRMKRTSLEQTPLQRAVGIFPNYAWVWPMNRWILYNRASVDKHGQPWDPARTIIRWNGTEWEGDAPDGGAPP
;
A
#
# COMPACT_ATOMS: atom_id res chain seq x y z
N LEU A 1 7.13 15.12 -11.62
CA LEU A 1 7.29 14.25 -10.44
C LEU A 1 6.10 14.38 -9.51
N SER A 2 5.62 13.28 -8.91
CA SER A 2 4.60 13.31 -7.87
C SER A 2 5.13 12.74 -6.56
N ILE A 3 4.81 13.38 -5.43
CA ILE A 3 5.23 12.97 -4.08
C ILE A 3 4.00 12.95 -3.16
N TRP A 4 3.82 11.82 -2.46
CA TRP A 4 2.65 11.56 -1.63
C TRP A 4 3.08 11.15 -0.22
N ALA A 5 2.78 11.98 0.80
CA ALA A 5 3.05 11.74 2.23
C ALA A 5 4.47 11.22 2.53
N THR A 6 5.47 11.79 1.92
CA THR A 6 6.87 11.42 2.15
C THR A 6 7.77 12.63 2.04
N ASN A 7 8.85 12.63 2.80
CA ASN A 7 9.81 13.73 2.86
C ASN A 7 11.18 13.28 2.32
N PRO A 8 11.30 13.03 1.01
CA PRO A 8 12.55 12.51 0.44
C PRO A 8 13.75 13.45 0.61
N ALA A 9 13.55 14.77 0.66
CA ALA A 9 14.65 15.72 0.91
C ALA A 9 15.29 15.59 2.30
N ASN A 10 14.68 14.82 3.20
CA ASN A 10 15.22 14.49 4.52
C ASN A 10 15.52 12.99 4.66
N THR A 11 14.68 12.11 4.15
CA THR A 11 14.74 10.67 4.45
C THR A 11 15.58 9.86 3.46
N GLN A 12 15.87 10.39 2.27
CA GLN A 12 16.64 9.66 1.27
C GLN A 12 18.15 9.84 1.44
N PRO A 13 18.96 8.85 1.06
CA PRO A 13 20.42 9.01 1.02
C PRO A 13 20.81 10.18 0.12
N ASN A 14 21.88 10.91 0.52
CA ASN A 14 22.41 12.05 -0.22
C ASN A 14 21.38 13.17 -0.48
N THR A 15 20.84 13.73 0.60
CA THR A 15 19.84 14.80 0.58
C THR A 15 20.26 16.01 -0.25
N ASN A 16 21.55 16.37 -0.28
CA ASN A 16 22.07 17.46 -1.09
C ASN A 16 21.90 17.20 -2.61
N LYS A 17 22.15 15.95 -3.05
CA LYS A 17 21.90 15.57 -4.45
C LYS A 17 20.42 15.65 -4.78
N LEU A 18 19.57 15.14 -3.88
CA LEU A 18 18.14 15.15 -4.08
C LEU A 18 17.55 16.56 -4.18
N ARG A 19 17.93 17.46 -3.27
CA ARG A 19 17.47 18.86 -3.31
C ARG A 19 17.85 19.56 -4.62
N ARG A 20 19.09 19.35 -5.10
CA ARG A 20 19.49 19.84 -6.42
C ARG A 20 18.66 19.22 -7.57
N ALA A 21 18.31 17.93 -7.46
CA ALA A 21 17.48 17.26 -8.46
C ALA A 21 16.05 17.85 -8.46
N LEU A 22 15.46 18.09 -7.30
CA LEU A 22 14.14 18.75 -7.19
C LEU A 22 14.13 20.16 -7.83
N ALA A 23 15.21 20.92 -7.65
CA ALA A 23 15.36 22.24 -8.25
C ALA A 23 15.56 22.24 -9.77
N ASN A 24 15.80 21.10 -10.39
CA ASN A 24 15.98 20.94 -11.84
C ASN A 24 14.79 20.27 -12.54
N LEU A 25 13.68 20.09 -11.86
CA LEU A 25 12.44 19.59 -12.46
C LEU A 25 11.72 20.74 -13.17
N ASP A 26 10.99 20.41 -14.23
CA ASP A 26 10.08 21.37 -14.84
C ASP A 26 8.90 21.61 -13.90
N PHE A 27 8.37 20.52 -13.32
CA PHE A 27 7.18 20.58 -12.50
C PHE A 27 7.11 19.43 -11.50
N ILE A 28 6.55 19.71 -10.31
CA ILE A 28 6.30 18.76 -9.24
C ILE A 28 4.93 19.04 -8.60
N TYR A 29 4.20 17.98 -8.27
CA TYR A 29 3.03 18.10 -7.40
C TYR A 29 3.16 17.19 -6.20
N MET A 30 2.71 17.66 -5.06
CA MET A 30 2.85 16.99 -3.78
C MET A 30 1.56 17.06 -2.99
N ALA A 31 1.24 15.99 -2.26
CA ALA A 31 0.18 16.00 -1.26
C ALA A 31 0.80 15.75 0.11
N GLU A 32 0.68 16.72 1.00
CA GLU A 32 1.33 16.66 2.32
C GLU A 32 0.46 17.33 3.39
N ILE A 33 0.64 16.90 4.64
CA ILE A 33 -0.10 17.41 5.79
C ILE A 33 0.53 18.71 6.31
N HIS A 34 1.86 18.79 6.27
CA HIS A 34 2.66 19.90 6.76
C HIS A 34 3.75 20.26 5.77
N GLN A 35 4.17 21.51 5.81
CA GLN A 35 5.42 21.89 5.16
C GLN A 35 6.60 21.14 5.79
N ASN A 36 7.50 20.68 4.95
CA ASN A 36 8.69 19.94 5.31
C ASN A 36 9.82 20.25 4.32
N GLU A 37 11.00 19.66 4.49
CA GLU A 37 12.18 19.95 3.69
C GLU A 37 12.00 19.63 2.19
N THR A 38 11.05 18.78 1.84
CA THR A 38 10.71 18.50 0.44
C THR A 38 9.76 19.55 -0.11
N THR A 39 8.73 19.91 0.64
CA THR A 39 7.75 20.93 0.23
C THR A 39 8.33 22.35 0.25
N ASP A 40 9.51 22.51 0.83
CA ASP A 40 10.21 23.81 0.98
C ASP A 40 11.67 23.72 0.49
N PHE A 41 11.95 22.84 -0.47
CA PHE A 41 13.32 22.56 -0.93
C PHE A 41 14.04 23.79 -1.50
N TRP A 42 13.31 24.76 -2.01
CA TRP A 42 13.86 26.00 -2.57
C TRP A 42 14.42 26.98 -1.52
N HIS A 43 14.11 26.78 -0.24
CA HIS A 43 14.72 27.47 0.90
C HIS A 43 15.83 26.66 1.58
N GLY A 44 16.27 25.57 0.95
CA GLY A 44 17.31 24.73 1.51
C GLY A 44 18.66 25.44 1.62
N PRO A 45 19.56 24.94 2.48
CA PRO A 45 20.90 25.53 2.63
C PRO A 45 21.64 25.65 1.29
N GLY A 46 22.13 26.84 0.95
CA GLY A 46 22.88 27.10 -0.28
C GLY A 46 22.03 27.21 -1.54
N VAL A 47 20.71 27.25 -1.43
CA VAL A 47 19.78 27.47 -2.54
C VAL A 47 19.37 28.93 -2.56
N ASP A 48 19.50 29.60 -3.72
CA ASP A 48 18.85 30.88 -3.97
C ASP A 48 17.47 30.62 -4.59
N PRO A 49 16.36 30.94 -3.88
CA PRO A 49 15.01 30.69 -4.37
C PRO A 49 14.73 31.32 -5.75
N LYS A 50 15.39 32.43 -6.08
CA LYS A 50 15.21 33.12 -7.36
C LYS A 50 15.75 32.34 -8.55
N THR A 51 16.63 31.38 -8.32
CA THR A 51 17.24 30.55 -9.38
C THR A 51 16.47 29.25 -9.62
N VAL A 52 15.58 28.85 -8.70
CA VAL A 52 14.77 27.65 -8.84
C VAL A 52 13.62 27.90 -9.82
N LYS A 53 13.55 27.09 -10.87
CA LYS A 53 12.54 27.22 -11.93
C LYS A 53 11.43 26.17 -11.84
N THR A 54 11.57 25.21 -10.93
CA THR A 54 10.59 24.13 -10.74
C THR A 54 9.24 24.72 -10.32
N GLU A 55 8.22 24.51 -11.13
CA GLU A 55 6.85 24.83 -10.75
C GLU A 55 6.35 23.78 -9.76
N MET A 56 5.73 24.21 -8.65
CA MET A 56 5.26 23.31 -7.62
C MET A 56 3.80 23.54 -7.27
N PHE A 57 3.06 22.42 -7.21
CA PHE A 57 1.70 22.38 -6.69
C PHE A 57 1.69 21.59 -5.38
N LEU A 58 1.28 22.24 -4.30
CA LEU A 58 1.12 21.62 -2.99
C LEU A 58 -0.37 21.46 -2.66
N PHE A 59 -0.82 20.21 -2.57
CA PHE A 59 -2.19 19.88 -2.18
C PHE A 59 -2.26 19.61 -0.68
N PRO A 60 -3.15 20.27 0.06
CA PRO A 60 -3.33 20.00 1.49
C PRO A 60 -3.96 18.63 1.69
N SER A 61 -3.22 17.73 2.33
CA SER A 61 -3.70 16.41 2.71
C SER A 61 -4.12 16.39 4.17
N CYS A 62 -5.18 15.64 4.49
CA CYS A 62 -5.65 15.51 5.84
C CYS A 62 -4.85 14.48 6.65
N HIS A 63 -4.83 14.65 7.97
CA HIS A 63 -4.21 13.74 8.91
C HIS A 63 -4.97 12.39 8.98
N ARG A 64 -4.31 11.36 9.54
CA ARG A 64 -4.93 10.03 9.69
C ARG A 64 -6.24 10.07 10.49
N ALA A 65 -6.32 10.87 11.54
CA ALA A 65 -7.53 11.01 12.35
C ALA A 65 -8.71 11.67 11.61
N GLU A 66 -8.44 12.32 10.48
CA GLU A 66 -9.43 13.05 9.69
C GLU A 66 -9.98 12.23 8.50
N LYS A 67 -9.55 10.98 8.36
CA LYS A 67 -10.01 10.05 7.32
C LYS A 67 -10.16 8.65 7.87
N GLU A 68 -10.92 7.83 7.19
CA GLU A 68 -11.05 6.41 7.45
C GLU A 68 -10.13 5.61 6.51
N GLY A 69 -9.70 4.42 6.93
CA GLY A 69 -8.89 3.56 6.08
C GLY A 69 -8.12 2.51 6.85
N SER A 70 -7.18 1.89 6.16
CA SER A 70 -6.32 0.87 6.74
C SER A 70 -4.86 1.28 6.72
N ILE A 71 -4.09 0.66 7.60
CA ILE A 71 -2.64 0.79 7.66
C ILE A 71 -2.02 -0.58 7.91
N SER A 72 -1.11 -0.98 7.04
CA SER A 72 -0.28 -2.17 7.24
C SER A 72 1.03 -1.80 7.91
N SER A 73 1.57 -2.73 8.68
CA SER A 73 2.88 -2.61 9.30
C SER A 73 3.85 -3.65 8.77
N SER A 74 5.14 -3.40 8.98
CA SER A 74 6.20 -4.37 8.67
C SER A 74 6.06 -5.69 9.43
N GLY A 75 5.29 -5.72 10.53
CA GLY A 75 4.93 -6.92 11.27
C GLY A 75 3.85 -7.78 10.60
N ARG A 76 3.49 -7.48 9.34
CA ARG A 76 2.51 -8.19 8.53
C ARG A 76 1.07 -8.12 9.01
N HIS A 77 0.72 -7.29 9.95
CA HIS A 77 -0.65 -7.02 10.31
C HIS A 77 -1.16 -5.75 9.65
N ILE A 78 -2.47 -5.70 9.42
CA ILE A 78 -3.17 -4.54 8.89
C ILE A 78 -4.33 -4.20 9.81
N LEU A 79 -4.46 -2.93 10.14
CA LEU A 79 -5.46 -2.43 11.06
C LEU A 79 -6.33 -1.39 10.38
N TRP A 80 -7.61 -1.38 10.73
CA TRP A 80 -8.53 -0.33 10.33
C TRP A 80 -8.50 0.81 11.34
N HIS A 81 -8.50 2.03 10.83
CA HIS A 81 -8.69 3.20 11.67
C HIS A 81 -9.95 3.95 11.24
N HIS A 82 -10.73 4.35 12.21
CA HIS A 82 -11.91 5.15 12.00
C HIS A 82 -11.57 6.63 11.96
N LYS A 83 -12.33 7.37 11.16
CA LYS A 83 -12.29 8.82 11.16
C LYS A 83 -12.77 9.35 12.52
N ALA A 84 -11.98 10.18 13.17
CA ALA A 84 -12.27 10.76 14.46
C ALA A 84 -12.79 12.20 14.36
N THR A 85 -12.43 12.94 13.30
CA THR A 85 -12.84 14.32 13.08
C THR A 85 -12.87 14.62 11.58
N ASP A 86 -13.49 15.71 11.21
CA ASP A 86 -13.49 16.18 9.81
C ASP A 86 -12.15 16.83 9.44
N PRO A 87 -11.75 16.72 8.17
CA PRO A 87 -10.60 17.45 7.65
C PRO A 87 -10.72 18.96 7.87
N ARG A 88 -9.61 19.61 8.16
CA ARG A 88 -9.57 21.07 8.38
C ARG A 88 -9.37 21.83 7.08
N GLY A 89 -10.10 22.94 6.93
CA GLY A 89 -10.00 23.81 5.76
C GLY A 89 -10.25 23.05 4.47
N ASP A 90 -9.38 23.22 3.49
CA ASP A 90 -9.49 22.56 2.17
C ASP A 90 -8.77 21.22 2.11
N SER A 91 -8.26 20.70 3.25
CA SER A 91 -7.55 19.44 3.24
C SER A 91 -8.46 18.25 2.91
N LYS A 92 -7.92 17.28 2.17
CA LYS A 92 -8.64 16.09 1.72
C LYS A 92 -7.82 14.82 1.99
N PRO A 93 -8.48 13.66 2.12
CA PRO A 93 -7.77 12.38 2.02
C PRO A 93 -6.94 12.32 0.73
N MET A 94 -5.69 11.86 0.80
CA MET A 94 -4.84 11.74 -0.39
C MET A 94 -5.50 10.96 -1.53
N GLY A 95 -6.23 9.88 -1.20
CA GLY A 95 -7.01 9.14 -2.19
C GLY A 95 -8.05 9.98 -2.90
N GLN A 96 -8.67 10.96 -2.20
CA GLN A 96 -9.60 11.89 -2.84
C GLN A 96 -8.88 12.86 -3.77
N ILE A 97 -7.70 13.37 -3.36
CA ILE A 97 -6.87 14.24 -4.22
C ILE A 97 -6.48 13.49 -5.50
N MET A 98 -6.04 12.24 -5.40
CA MET A 98 -5.72 11.39 -6.56
C MET A 98 -6.93 11.20 -7.47
N ILE A 99 -8.11 10.96 -6.90
CA ILE A 99 -9.35 10.80 -7.64
C ILE A 99 -9.71 12.09 -8.38
N ASP A 100 -9.61 13.23 -7.72
CA ASP A 100 -9.93 14.53 -8.31
C ASP A 100 -8.99 14.87 -9.48
N ILE A 101 -7.70 14.61 -9.33
CA ILE A 101 -6.70 14.79 -10.40
C ILE A 101 -7.03 13.86 -11.59
N MET A 102 -7.28 12.58 -11.33
CA MET A 102 -7.55 11.61 -12.41
C MET A 102 -8.85 11.92 -13.15
N LYS A 103 -9.89 12.33 -12.42
CA LYS A 103 -11.13 12.79 -13.05
C LYS A 103 -10.88 13.96 -14.01
N LYS A 104 -10.11 14.96 -13.54
CA LYS A 104 -9.78 16.11 -14.42
C LYS A 104 -8.96 15.71 -15.63
N ILE A 105 -8.06 14.71 -15.50
CA ILE A 105 -7.32 14.17 -16.65
C ILE A 105 -8.29 13.49 -17.63
N ILE A 106 -9.23 12.67 -17.14
CA ILE A 106 -10.24 12.03 -17.99
C ILE A 106 -11.08 13.08 -18.72
N ASP A 107 -11.60 14.09 -18.01
CA ASP A 107 -12.38 15.17 -18.61
C ASP A 107 -11.60 15.89 -19.74
N LEU A 108 -10.30 16.17 -19.51
CA LEU A 108 -9.45 16.83 -20.52
C LEU A 108 -9.23 15.93 -21.76
N TYR A 109 -9.06 14.62 -21.55
CA TYR A 109 -8.94 13.66 -22.67
C TYR A 109 -10.24 13.50 -23.45
N GLU A 110 -11.39 13.58 -22.78
CA GLU A 110 -12.71 13.58 -23.44
C GLU A 110 -12.93 14.84 -24.26
N ASP A 111 -12.54 16.01 -23.72
CA ASP A 111 -12.77 17.30 -24.36
C ASP A 111 -11.75 17.61 -25.49
N GLU A 112 -10.48 17.34 -25.25
CA GLU A 112 -9.37 17.77 -26.13
C GLU A 112 -8.77 16.61 -26.95
N GLY A 113 -9.08 15.37 -26.61
CA GLY A 113 -8.46 14.20 -27.21
C GLY A 113 -7.02 14.00 -26.73
N GLY A 114 -6.21 13.37 -27.58
CA GLY A 114 -4.80 13.08 -27.27
C GLY A 114 -4.27 11.96 -28.15
N ALA A 115 -3.01 11.57 -27.94
CA ALA A 115 -2.38 10.55 -28.78
C ALA A 115 -3.01 9.15 -28.62
N PHE A 116 -3.48 8.81 -27.42
CA PHE A 116 -4.13 7.53 -27.10
C PHE A 116 -5.23 7.75 -26.06
N PRO A 117 -6.38 8.35 -26.42
CA PRO A 117 -7.40 8.74 -25.44
C PRO A 117 -8.15 7.53 -24.85
N GLU A 118 -8.39 6.47 -25.61
CA GLU A 118 -9.26 5.36 -25.23
C GLU A 118 -8.88 4.68 -23.90
N PRO A 119 -7.61 4.39 -23.59
CA PRO A 119 -7.23 3.80 -22.32
C PRO A 119 -7.54 4.69 -21.12
N ILE A 120 -7.55 6.01 -21.30
CA ILE A 120 -7.80 6.97 -20.25
C ILE A 120 -9.31 7.20 -20.07
N VAL A 121 -10.04 7.50 -21.12
CA VAL A 121 -11.48 7.79 -21.05
C VAL A 121 -12.32 6.57 -20.68
N ASN A 122 -11.85 5.36 -21.04
CA ASN A 122 -12.50 4.12 -20.68
C ASN A 122 -12.06 3.57 -19.31
N LEU A 123 -11.17 4.28 -18.59
CA LEU A 123 -10.74 3.86 -17.28
C LEU A 123 -11.88 3.94 -16.27
N ASN A 124 -12.27 2.79 -15.72
CA ASN A 124 -13.26 2.72 -14.65
C ASN A 124 -12.66 3.22 -13.33
N TRP A 125 -12.52 4.54 -13.21
CA TRP A 125 -11.91 5.17 -12.06
C TRP A 125 -12.93 5.48 -10.96
N TYR A 126 -12.45 5.53 -9.72
CA TYR A 126 -13.27 5.91 -8.58
C TYR A 126 -13.82 7.34 -8.74
N ARG A 127 -15.07 7.55 -8.35
CA ARG A 127 -15.68 8.88 -8.40
C ARG A 127 -15.52 9.66 -7.10
N ARG A 128 -15.28 8.96 -6.00
CA ARG A 128 -15.03 9.52 -4.66
C ARG A 128 -14.17 8.57 -3.85
N TYR A 129 -13.50 9.10 -2.85
CA TYR A 129 -12.78 8.31 -1.88
C TYR A 129 -13.77 7.49 -1.04
N ASP A 130 -13.60 6.19 -1.08
CA ASP A 130 -14.34 5.22 -0.28
C ASP A 130 -13.35 4.17 0.20
N ALA A 131 -13.02 4.25 1.51
CA ALA A 131 -12.00 3.40 2.09
C ALA A 131 -12.36 1.91 2.06
N GLU A 132 -13.65 1.58 2.27
CA GLU A 132 -14.10 0.18 2.23
C GLU A 132 -14.10 -0.37 0.80
N LEU A 133 -14.53 0.41 -0.18
CA LEU A 133 -14.47 -0.01 -1.58
C LEU A 133 -13.02 -0.27 -2.01
N ILE A 134 -12.09 0.62 -1.64
CA ILE A 134 -10.66 0.43 -1.94
C ILE A 134 -10.14 -0.83 -1.25
N ALA A 135 -10.48 -1.05 0.01
CA ALA A 135 -10.06 -2.23 0.76
C ALA A 135 -10.60 -3.53 0.14
N LYS A 136 -11.86 -3.57 -0.27
CA LYS A 136 -12.47 -4.69 -1.01
C LYS A 136 -11.75 -4.96 -2.33
N ARG A 137 -11.39 -3.92 -3.07
CA ARG A 137 -10.64 -4.05 -4.32
C ARG A 137 -9.20 -4.52 -4.08
N CYS A 138 -8.56 -4.10 -3.00
CA CYS A 138 -7.26 -4.63 -2.59
C CYS A 138 -7.35 -6.10 -2.21
N ASN A 139 -8.37 -6.49 -1.42
CA ASN A 139 -8.62 -7.87 -1.03
C ASN A 139 -8.78 -8.80 -2.24
N GLY A 140 -9.54 -8.37 -3.22
CA GLY A 140 -9.85 -9.13 -4.43
C GLY A 140 -11.21 -9.80 -4.39
N TRP A 141 -11.68 -10.19 -5.58
CA TRP A 141 -13.01 -10.70 -5.82
C TRP A 141 -13.03 -11.76 -6.92
N TYR A 142 -14.09 -12.55 -6.96
CA TYR A 142 -14.37 -13.44 -8.07
C TYR A 142 -14.94 -12.65 -9.27
N THR A 143 -14.36 -12.84 -10.44
CA THR A 143 -14.76 -12.14 -11.68
C THR A 143 -15.83 -12.88 -12.46
N SER A 144 -16.02 -14.17 -12.19
CA SER A 144 -16.94 -15.05 -12.91
C SER A 144 -17.40 -16.24 -12.06
N GLY A 145 -18.32 -17.05 -12.58
CA GLY A 145 -18.86 -18.24 -11.92
C GLY A 145 -19.91 -17.92 -10.86
N ASP A 146 -20.31 -18.92 -10.09
CA ASP A 146 -21.37 -18.82 -9.07
C ASP A 146 -21.05 -17.82 -7.95
N LYS A 147 -19.75 -17.53 -7.76
CA LYS A 147 -19.28 -16.57 -6.75
C LYS A 147 -18.99 -15.19 -7.31
N GLN A 148 -19.35 -14.91 -8.56
CA GLN A 148 -19.04 -13.62 -9.20
C GLN A 148 -19.46 -12.44 -8.32
N GLY A 149 -18.52 -11.53 -8.07
CA GLY A 149 -18.71 -10.34 -7.24
C GLY A 149 -18.38 -10.53 -5.76
N ASN A 150 -18.34 -11.76 -5.27
CA ASN A 150 -17.96 -12.06 -3.88
C ASN A 150 -16.49 -11.76 -3.62
N GLN A 151 -16.16 -11.37 -2.40
CA GLN A 151 -14.80 -11.13 -1.96
C GLN A 151 -14.03 -12.44 -1.76
N LEU A 152 -12.72 -12.44 -2.05
CA LEU A 152 -11.85 -13.56 -1.73
C LEU A 152 -11.68 -13.69 -0.21
N THR A 153 -11.57 -14.94 0.25
CA THR A 153 -11.40 -15.25 1.69
C THR A 153 -9.93 -15.37 2.10
N GLY A 154 -9.04 -15.51 1.12
CA GLY A 154 -7.60 -15.62 1.33
C GLY A 154 -6.80 -15.85 0.05
N PHE A 155 -5.51 -16.06 0.20
CA PHE A 155 -4.59 -16.28 -0.92
C PHE A 155 -4.88 -17.54 -1.73
N THR A 156 -5.45 -18.56 -1.08
CA THR A 156 -5.76 -19.86 -1.72
C THR A 156 -6.90 -19.76 -2.73
N ASP A 157 -7.66 -18.68 -2.70
CA ASP A 157 -8.77 -18.47 -3.62
C ASP A 157 -8.31 -17.96 -5.01
N PHE A 158 -7.08 -17.48 -5.13
CA PHE A 158 -6.58 -17.00 -6.41
C PHE A 158 -6.45 -18.11 -7.45
N ALA A 159 -6.97 -17.83 -8.63
CA ALA A 159 -6.88 -18.71 -9.79
C ALA A 159 -6.15 -17.98 -10.94
N ALA A 160 -5.32 -18.74 -11.67
CA ALA A 160 -4.55 -18.19 -12.79
C ALA A 160 -5.34 -18.05 -14.10
N ASP A 161 -6.58 -18.53 -14.12
CA ASP A 161 -7.47 -18.55 -15.29
C ASP A 161 -8.26 -17.24 -15.49
N GLY A 162 -8.03 -16.24 -14.63
CA GLY A 162 -8.74 -14.95 -14.67
C GLY A 162 -10.11 -14.95 -13.98
N SER A 163 -10.54 -16.04 -13.36
CA SER A 163 -11.78 -16.10 -12.57
C SER A 163 -11.72 -15.34 -11.24
N THR A 164 -10.55 -14.82 -10.89
CA THR A 164 -10.31 -13.96 -9.73
C THR A 164 -9.45 -12.76 -10.09
N ALA A 165 -9.64 -11.64 -9.38
CA ALA A 165 -8.86 -10.42 -9.56
C ALA A 165 -8.65 -9.70 -8.22
N ALA A 166 -7.59 -8.91 -8.11
CA ALA A 166 -7.33 -8.01 -7.01
C ALA A 166 -6.47 -6.83 -7.45
N LEU A 167 -6.59 -5.68 -6.79
CA LEU A 167 -5.61 -4.60 -6.95
C LEU A 167 -4.26 -4.97 -6.36
N ASN A 168 -4.27 -5.68 -5.24
CA ASN A 168 -3.04 -6.14 -4.60
C ASN A 168 -3.28 -7.46 -3.86
N TRP A 169 -2.93 -8.57 -4.50
CA TRP A 169 -3.11 -9.92 -4.01
C TRP A 169 -2.54 -10.18 -2.60
N LEU A 170 -1.54 -9.39 -2.19
CA LEU A 170 -0.91 -9.49 -0.85
C LEU A 170 -1.87 -9.17 0.30
N TYR A 171 -3.02 -8.58 0.01
CA TYR A 171 -4.04 -8.19 0.99
C TYR A 171 -5.26 -9.13 0.99
N ALA A 172 -5.23 -10.22 0.22
CA ALA A 172 -6.34 -11.16 0.16
C ALA A 172 -6.64 -11.77 1.53
N GLY A 173 -7.93 -11.84 1.87
CA GLY A 173 -8.43 -12.31 3.16
C GLY A 173 -8.55 -11.24 4.24
N THR A 174 -8.22 -9.98 3.96
CA THR A 174 -8.34 -8.89 4.94
C THR A 174 -9.74 -8.26 4.99
N PHE A 175 -10.51 -8.39 3.91
CA PHE A 175 -11.88 -7.89 3.82
C PHE A 175 -12.75 -8.91 3.07
N THR A 176 -13.53 -9.70 3.79
CA THR A 176 -14.43 -10.69 3.21
C THR A 176 -15.85 -10.16 3.11
N ASP A 177 -16.77 -10.92 2.49
CA ASP A 177 -18.19 -10.57 2.47
C ASP A 177 -18.82 -10.57 3.87
N GLU A 178 -18.28 -11.37 4.78
CA GLU A 178 -18.79 -11.49 6.15
C GLU A 178 -18.28 -10.38 7.05
N GLU A 179 -17.02 -9.94 6.89
CA GLU A 179 -16.44 -8.95 7.80
C GLU A 179 -15.24 -8.20 7.20
N ASN A 180 -15.02 -7.01 7.72
CA ASN A 180 -13.74 -6.32 7.62
C ASN A 180 -12.82 -6.80 8.76
N ARG A 181 -11.97 -7.78 8.48
CA ARG A 181 -11.07 -8.39 9.47
C ARG A 181 -10.06 -7.40 10.06
N MET A 182 -9.78 -6.31 9.36
CA MET A 182 -8.89 -5.25 9.85
C MET A 182 -9.46 -4.49 11.06
N LYS A 183 -10.78 -4.60 11.31
CA LYS A 183 -11.44 -4.03 12.51
C LYS A 183 -11.32 -4.92 13.75
N ARG A 184 -10.72 -6.10 13.63
CA ARG A 184 -10.53 -7.01 14.76
C ARG A 184 -9.56 -6.43 15.77
N THR A 185 -9.93 -6.50 17.04
CA THR A 185 -9.13 -6.00 18.17
C THR A 185 -9.00 -7.04 19.30
N SER A 186 -9.51 -8.25 19.10
CA SER A 186 -9.42 -9.32 20.09
C SER A 186 -7.98 -9.71 20.37
N LEU A 187 -7.65 -9.90 21.65
CA LEU A 187 -6.37 -10.48 22.08
C LEU A 187 -6.38 -12.02 22.10
N GLU A 188 -7.49 -12.62 21.72
CA GLU A 188 -7.58 -14.08 21.61
C GLU A 188 -6.70 -14.58 20.46
N GLN A 189 -6.08 -15.72 20.70
CA GLN A 189 -5.25 -16.39 19.72
C GLN A 189 -5.90 -17.67 19.23
N THR A 190 -5.91 -17.88 17.91
CA THR A 190 -6.15 -19.22 17.37
C THR A 190 -5.04 -20.17 17.79
N PRO A 191 -5.26 -21.49 17.74
CA PRO A 191 -4.19 -22.47 18.00
C PRO A 191 -2.94 -22.24 17.13
N LEU A 192 -3.12 -21.91 15.85
CA LEU A 192 -2.03 -21.64 14.92
C LEU A 192 -1.27 -20.36 15.31
N GLN A 193 -1.98 -19.28 15.62
CA GLN A 193 -1.35 -18.03 16.07
C GLN A 193 -0.51 -18.24 17.33
N ARG A 194 -1.01 -19.06 18.28
CA ARG A 194 -0.28 -19.42 19.48
C ARG A 194 0.97 -20.23 19.18
N ALA A 195 0.86 -21.23 18.29
CA ALA A 195 1.98 -22.08 17.92
C ALA A 195 3.14 -21.32 17.27
N VAL A 196 2.84 -20.28 16.49
CA VAL A 196 3.86 -19.46 15.80
C VAL A 196 4.21 -18.16 16.55
N GLY A 197 3.65 -17.96 17.75
CA GLY A 197 3.94 -16.77 18.56
C GLY A 197 3.40 -15.47 18.00
N ILE A 198 2.38 -15.52 17.17
CA ILE A 198 1.71 -14.36 16.59
C ILE A 198 0.45 -14.07 17.37
N PHE A 199 0.25 -12.85 17.74
CA PHE A 199 -1.01 -12.35 18.25
C PHE A 199 -1.08 -10.84 18.08
N PRO A 200 -2.23 -10.23 18.25
CA PRO A 200 -3.55 -10.79 18.53
C PRO A 200 -4.23 -11.33 17.26
N ASN A 201 -5.49 -11.69 17.37
CA ASN A 201 -6.34 -12.10 16.23
C ASN A 201 -6.64 -10.91 15.30
N TYR A 202 -5.61 -10.37 14.66
CA TYR A 202 -5.69 -9.29 13.68
C TYR A 202 -5.88 -9.83 12.26
N ALA A 203 -6.13 -8.92 11.33
CA ALA A 203 -5.97 -9.25 9.91
C ALA A 203 -4.48 -9.26 9.56
N TRP A 204 -4.05 -10.30 8.88
CA TRP A 204 -2.67 -10.48 8.44
C TRP A 204 -2.58 -10.33 6.94
N VAL A 205 -1.50 -9.72 6.49
CA VAL A 205 -1.18 -9.54 5.07
C VAL A 205 0.08 -10.31 4.74
N TRP A 206 0.27 -10.61 3.47
CA TRP A 206 1.39 -11.32 2.90
C TRP A 206 1.53 -12.77 3.42
N PRO A 207 1.84 -13.73 2.55
CA PRO A 207 2.05 -15.12 2.96
C PRO A 207 3.17 -15.24 3.98
N MET A 208 2.96 -16.08 4.99
CA MET A 208 4.03 -16.48 5.91
C MET A 208 5.15 -17.19 5.14
N ASN A 209 6.36 -17.23 5.69
CA ASN A 209 7.56 -17.80 5.07
C ASN A 209 7.97 -17.23 3.71
N ARG A 210 7.14 -16.40 3.09
CA ARG A 210 7.54 -15.64 1.90
C ARG A 210 8.15 -14.28 2.22
N TRP A 211 8.36 -14.01 3.47
CA TRP A 211 9.14 -12.87 3.94
C TRP A 211 10.63 -13.14 3.72
N ILE A 212 11.03 -12.94 2.50
CA ILE A 212 12.29 -13.42 1.92
C ILE A 212 13.53 -12.92 2.66
N LEU A 213 13.53 -11.67 3.13
CA LEU A 213 14.72 -11.05 3.73
C LEU A 213 15.14 -11.69 5.06
N TYR A 214 14.19 -12.02 5.91
CA TYR A 214 14.50 -12.49 7.26
C TYR A 214 14.69 -14.01 7.33
N ASN A 215 13.86 -14.77 6.63
CA ASN A 215 13.91 -16.21 6.69
C ASN A 215 15.07 -16.78 5.87
N ARG A 216 15.28 -16.29 4.65
CA ARG A 216 16.37 -16.78 3.78
C ARG A 216 17.76 -16.38 4.25
N ALA A 217 17.88 -15.33 5.07
CA ALA A 217 19.15 -14.97 5.71
C ALA A 217 19.65 -16.06 6.69
N SER A 218 18.78 -16.96 7.15
CA SER A 218 19.12 -18.06 8.06
C SER A 218 19.64 -19.30 7.35
N VAL A 219 19.72 -19.29 6.01
CA VAL A 219 20.15 -20.44 5.21
C VAL A 219 21.25 -20.06 4.21
N ASP A 220 21.98 -21.06 3.75
CA ASP A 220 22.95 -20.93 2.68
C ASP A 220 22.30 -20.77 1.28
N LYS A 221 23.13 -20.66 0.24
CA LYS A 221 22.68 -20.53 -1.16
C LYS A 221 21.89 -21.76 -1.68
N HIS A 222 21.98 -22.88 -0.99
CA HIS A 222 21.26 -24.13 -1.32
C HIS A 222 20.01 -24.30 -0.46
N GLY A 223 19.70 -23.32 0.39
CA GLY A 223 18.55 -23.37 1.28
C GLY A 223 18.74 -24.22 2.52
N GLN A 224 20.00 -24.52 2.90
CA GLN A 224 20.27 -25.28 4.11
C GLN A 224 20.57 -24.34 5.29
N PRO A 225 20.06 -24.63 6.49
CA PRO A 225 20.29 -23.81 7.67
C PRO A 225 21.78 -23.67 8.00
N TRP A 226 22.21 -22.44 8.32
CA TRP A 226 23.56 -22.18 8.85
C TRP A 226 23.79 -22.91 10.18
N ASP A 227 22.74 -23.02 11.00
CA ASP A 227 22.74 -23.78 12.24
C ASP A 227 21.68 -24.87 12.16
N PRO A 228 22.07 -26.14 11.89
CA PRO A 228 21.12 -27.24 11.82
C PRO A 228 20.37 -27.53 13.13
N ALA A 229 20.94 -27.12 14.28
CA ALA A 229 20.29 -27.28 15.57
C ALA A 229 19.19 -26.25 15.81
N ARG A 230 19.17 -25.15 15.03
CA ARG A 230 18.21 -24.07 15.12
C ARG A 230 17.67 -23.73 13.73
N THR A 231 17.04 -24.68 13.09
CA THR A 231 16.43 -24.48 11.77
C THR A 231 15.23 -23.53 11.88
N ILE A 232 15.33 -22.38 11.25
CA ILE A 232 14.24 -21.42 11.10
C ILE A 232 13.48 -21.72 9.82
N ILE A 233 14.22 -21.98 8.73
CA ILE A 233 13.69 -22.34 7.41
C ILE A 233 14.71 -23.24 6.71
N ARG A 234 14.25 -24.14 5.85
CA ARG A 234 15.10 -24.93 4.94
C ARG A 234 14.39 -25.21 3.63
N TRP A 235 15.17 -25.40 2.59
CA TRP A 235 14.68 -25.92 1.31
C TRP A 235 14.74 -27.44 1.30
N ASN A 236 13.60 -28.11 1.06
CA ASN A 236 13.54 -29.59 1.03
C ASN A 236 13.73 -30.18 -0.38
N GLY A 237 13.97 -29.34 -1.38
CA GLY A 237 14.10 -29.71 -2.78
C GLY A 237 12.90 -29.32 -3.65
N THR A 238 11.75 -29.09 -3.04
CA THR A 238 10.50 -28.75 -3.73
C THR A 238 9.88 -27.45 -3.18
N GLU A 239 9.93 -27.29 -1.86
CA GLU A 239 9.33 -26.14 -1.18
C GLU A 239 10.16 -25.71 0.03
N TRP A 240 9.85 -24.54 0.56
CA TRP A 240 10.43 -24.05 1.79
C TRP A 240 9.67 -24.55 3.01
N GLU A 241 10.33 -25.29 3.87
CA GLU A 241 9.85 -25.68 5.20
C GLU A 241 10.36 -24.67 6.24
N GLY A 242 9.55 -24.31 7.23
CA GLY A 242 9.95 -23.35 8.25
C GLY A 242 9.22 -23.55 9.57
N ASP A 243 9.62 -22.75 10.55
CA ASP A 243 9.02 -22.66 11.89
C ASP A 243 7.61 -22.05 11.87
N ALA A 244 7.25 -21.39 10.76
CA ALA A 244 5.91 -20.92 10.50
C ALA A 244 5.36 -21.59 9.23
N PRO A 245 4.06 -21.92 9.16
CA PRO A 245 3.47 -22.56 7.99
C PRO A 245 3.63 -21.70 6.76
N ASP A 246 3.97 -22.31 5.63
CA ASP A 246 3.91 -21.64 4.33
C ASP A 246 2.45 -21.46 3.91
N GLY A 247 2.13 -20.30 3.37
CA GLY A 247 0.76 -19.99 2.95
C GLY A 247 0.27 -18.63 3.40
N GLY A 248 -1.02 -18.51 3.49
CA GLY A 248 -1.70 -17.26 3.86
C GLY A 248 -1.51 -16.88 5.32
N ALA A 249 -2.03 -15.71 5.66
CA ALA A 249 -2.20 -15.31 7.04
C ALA A 249 -3.07 -16.33 7.79
N PRO A 250 -2.85 -16.54 9.10
CA PRO A 250 -3.79 -17.28 9.92
C PRO A 250 -5.19 -16.69 9.79
N PRO A 251 -6.22 -17.54 9.78
CA PRO A 251 -7.61 -17.08 9.68
C PRO A 251 -8.03 -16.19 10.86
#